data_69e26acfcc7ffb6ca45dbf9796fadc75
#
_entry.id   69e26acfcc7ffb6ca45dbf9796fadc75
#
_cell.length_a   1.000
_cell.length_b   1.000
_cell.length_c   1.000
_cell.angle_alpha   90.00
_cell.angle_beta   90.00
_cell.angle_gamma   90.00
#
_symmetry.space_group_name_H-M   'P 1'
#
loop_
_entity.id
_entity.type
_entity.pdbx_description
1 polymer ?
#
loop_
_entity_poly.entity_id
_entity_poly.type
_entity_poly.pdbx_seq_one_letter_code
_entity_poly.pdbx_strand_id
1 'polypeptide(L)'
;QIDNGNLGDALYYTKQENSNFGLRLRMLVRTIDELDYIPPMPVSLDLKEVRWEEWKVLFKQIVEDSVYEVILLDIGESVQGLLKMLDLCDRIYMPVLEDDVSQEKLRQYEENLQRLQLERLMEKTYMFIGLQDIENKMRQLVKEEVL
;
A
#
# COMPACT_ATOMS: atom_id res chain seq x y z
N GLN A 1 -18.44 -10.02 18.44
CA GLN A 1 -17.85 -9.28 17.29
C GLN A 1 -17.44 -10.34 16.29
N ILE A 2 -18.12 -10.39 15.13
CA ILE A 2 -17.74 -11.31 14.05
C ILE A 2 -16.43 -10.74 13.50
N ASP A 3 -15.35 -11.47 13.66
CA ASP A 3 -14.06 -11.12 13.06
C ASP A 3 -14.19 -11.40 11.56
N ASN A 4 -14.36 -10.35 10.76
CA ASN A 4 -14.56 -10.45 9.32
C ASN A 4 -13.28 -10.81 8.55
N GLY A 5 -12.19 -11.13 9.25
CA GLY A 5 -10.89 -11.43 8.66
C GLY A 5 -10.00 -10.21 8.43
N ASN A 6 -8.86 -10.44 7.79
CA ASN A 6 -7.78 -9.48 7.64
C ASN A 6 -6.98 -9.73 6.34
N LEU A 7 -5.89 -8.98 6.15
CA LEU A 7 -5.01 -9.07 4.98
C LEU A 7 -4.43 -10.49 4.75
N GLY A 8 -4.19 -11.25 5.82
CA GLY A 8 -3.76 -12.65 5.74
C GLY A 8 -4.81 -13.53 5.07
N ASP A 9 -6.09 -13.32 5.38
CA ASP A 9 -7.19 -14.03 4.74
C ASP A 9 -7.31 -13.66 3.26
N ALA A 10 -7.11 -12.38 2.90
CA ALA A 10 -7.10 -11.94 1.52
C ALA A 10 -6.00 -12.67 0.72
N LEU A 11 -4.77 -12.73 1.26
CA LEU A 11 -3.66 -13.48 0.67
C LEU A 11 -3.95 -14.98 0.56
N TYR A 12 -4.59 -15.55 1.57
CA TYR A 12 -4.99 -16.96 1.54
C TYR A 12 -6.01 -17.24 0.41
N TYR A 13 -7.00 -16.36 0.23
CA TYR A 13 -7.99 -16.52 -0.82
C TYR A 13 -7.43 -16.45 -2.24
N THR A 14 -6.32 -15.73 -2.46
CA THR A 14 -5.65 -15.73 -3.76
C THR A 14 -5.07 -17.08 -4.16
N LYS A 15 -4.83 -17.97 -3.20
CA LYS A 15 -4.26 -19.31 -3.42
C LYS A 15 -5.31 -20.40 -3.68
N GLN A 16 -6.60 -20.06 -3.53
CA GLN A 16 -7.68 -21.03 -3.69
C GLN A 16 -8.18 -21.05 -5.13
N GLU A 17 -8.06 -22.18 -5.79
CA GLU A 17 -8.66 -22.43 -7.10
C GLU A 17 -10.20 -22.33 -6.99
N ASN A 18 -10.84 -21.73 -7.98
CA ASN A 18 -12.30 -21.54 -8.06
C ASN A 18 -12.93 -20.69 -6.94
N SER A 19 -12.15 -19.88 -6.23
CA SER A 19 -12.71 -18.93 -5.29
C SER A 19 -13.27 -17.71 -6.04
N ASN A 20 -14.51 -17.31 -5.71
CA ASN A 20 -14.98 -15.99 -6.10
C ASN A 20 -14.29 -14.95 -5.23
N PHE A 21 -13.09 -14.53 -5.63
CA PHE A 21 -12.24 -13.61 -4.87
C PHE A 21 -12.97 -12.29 -4.59
N GLY A 22 -13.63 -11.72 -5.58
CA GLY A 22 -14.35 -10.46 -5.41
C GLY A 22 -15.45 -10.52 -4.34
N LEU A 23 -16.19 -11.63 -4.26
CA LEU A 23 -17.19 -11.83 -3.21
C LEU A 23 -16.54 -11.97 -1.83
N ARG A 24 -15.46 -12.74 -1.73
CA ARG A 24 -14.71 -12.91 -0.47
C ARG A 24 -14.07 -11.63 0.01
N LEU A 25 -13.51 -10.84 -0.92
CA LEU A 25 -12.96 -9.53 -0.63
C LEU A 25 -14.01 -8.60 0.01
N ARG A 26 -15.23 -8.56 -0.54
CA ARG A 26 -16.34 -7.79 0.05
C ARG A 26 -16.66 -8.19 1.50
N MET A 27 -16.47 -9.44 1.86
CA MET A 27 -16.70 -9.93 3.23
C MET A 27 -15.58 -9.52 4.20
N LEU A 28 -14.36 -9.29 3.68
CA LEU A 28 -13.20 -8.88 4.47
C LEU A 28 -13.14 -7.38 4.69
N VAL A 29 -13.65 -6.59 3.75
CA VAL A 29 -13.53 -5.12 3.78
C VAL A 29 -14.33 -4.54 4.93
N ARG A 30 -13.76 -3.52 5.56
CA ARG A 30 -14.44 -2.65 6.53
C ARG A 30 -14.48 -1.24 5.97
N THR A 31 -15.48 -0.47 6.34
CA THR A 31 -15.67 0.90 5.88
C THR A 31 -15.50 1.89 7.02
N ILE A 32 -14.68 2.91 6.83
CA ILE A 32 -14.54 4.07 7.71
C ILE A 32 -14.63 5.33 6.84
N ASP A 33 -15.56 6.22 7.16
CA ASP A 33 -15.73 7.51 6.45
C ASP A 33 -15.77 7.37 4.91
N GLU A 34 -16.54 6.41 4.42
CA GLU A 34 -16.69 6.09 2.98
C GLU A 34 -15.45 5.46 2.33
N LEU A 35 -14.41 5.17 3.08
CA LEU A 35 -13.22 4.46 2.62
C LEU A 35 -13.31 2.99 3.04
N ASP A 36 -13.25 2.10 2.06
CA ASP A 36 -13.14 0.67 2.31
C ASP A 36 -11.68 0.29 2.52
N TYR A 37 -11.42 -0.53 3.53
CA TYR A 37 -10.07 -1.01 3.83
C TYR A 37 -10.05 -2.47 4.24
N ILE A 38 -8.93 -3.13 3.97
CA ILE A 38 -8.64 -4.48 4.48
C ILE A 38 -7.88 -4.32 5.80
N PRO A 39 -8.38 -4.87 6.91
CA PRO A 39 -7.65 -4.82 8.18
C PRO A 39 -6.27 -5.45 8.07
N PRO A 40 -5.25 -4.89 8.75
CA PRO A 40 -3.90 -5.45 8.74
C PRO A 40 -3.84 -6.83 9.39
N MET A 41 -2.78 -7.57 9.11
CA MET A 41 -2.47 -8.80 9.85
C MET A 41 -2.23 -8.47 11.33
N PRO A 42 -2.74 -9.31 12.27
CA PRO A 42 -2.56 -9.12 13.71
C PRO A 42 -1.10 -9.14 14.16
N VAL A 43 -0.26 -9.88 13.43
CA VAL A 43 1.17 -10.03 13.72
C VAL A 43 1.99 -9.46 12.58
N SER A 44 2.71 -8.37 12.86
CA SER A 44 3.53 -7.68 11.84
C SER A 44 4.69 -8.52 11.30
N LEU A 45 5.14 -9.55 12.05
CA LEU A 45 6.17 -10.48 11.59
C LEU A 45 5.71 -11.30 10.39
N ASP A 46 4.43 -11.63 10.31
CA ASP A 46 3.86 -12.41 9.21
C ASP A 46 3.96 -11.66 7.88
N LEU A 47 3.89 -10.32 7.91
CA LEU A 47 4.09 -9.48 6.72
C LEU A 47 5.47 -9.65 6.08
N LYS A 48 6.50 -9.89 6.89
CA LYS A 48 7.88 -10.09 6.42
C LYS A 48 8.07 -11.41 5.66
N GLU A 49 7.19 -12.38 5.90
CA GLU A 49 7.25 -13.69 5.26
C GLU A 49 6.50 -13.73 3.93
N VAL A 50 5.63 -12.76 3.68
CA VAL A 50 4.89 -12.66 2.42
C VAL A 50 5.84 -12.27 1.29
N ARG A 51 5.97 -13.14 0.30
CA ARG A 51 6.86 -12.92 -0.85
C ARG A 51 6.24 -11.94 -1.85
N TRP A 52 7.09 -11.29 -2.62
CA TRP A 52 6.67 -10.37 -3.66
C TRP A 52 5.64 -10.97 -4.64
N GLU A 53 5.82 -12.22 -5.02
CA GLU A 53 4.93 -12.93 -5.94
C GLU A 53 3.51 -13.06 -5.39
N GLU A 54 3.36 -13.20 -4.07
CA GLU A 54 2.06 -13.28 -3.40
C GLU A 54 1.36 -11.90 -3.39
N TRP A 55 2.10 -10.84 -3.13
CA TRP A 55 1.60 -9.48 -3.22
C TRP A 55 1.13 -9.14 -4.64
N LYS A 56 1.91 -9.49 -5.64
CA LYS A 56 1.59 -9.25 -7.05
C LYS A 56 0.28 -9.93 -7.45
N VAL A 57 0.06 -11.18 -7.01
CA VAL A 57 -1.19 -11.92 -7.27
C VAL A 57 -2.37 -11.23 -6.58
N LEU A 58 -2.21 -10.82 -5.32
CA LEU A 58 -3.26 -10.12 -4.58
C LEU A 58 -3.69 -8.83 -5.28
N PHE A 59 -2.73 -7.96 -5.62
CA PHE A 59 -3.03 -6.69 -6.29
C PHE A 59 -3.71 -6.90 -7.64
N LYS A 60 -3.23 -7.88 -8.42
CA LYS A 60 -3.85 -8.24 -9.70
C LYS A 60 -5.30 -8.66 -9.51
N GLN A 61 -5.59 -9.55 -8.56
CA GLN A 61 -6.95 -10.01 -8.32
C GLN A 61 -7.87 -8.90 -7.79
N ILE A 62 -7.37 -7.98 -6.96
CA ILE A 62 -8.15 -6.81 -6.53
C ILE A 62 -8.54 -5.97 -7.75
N VAL A 63 -7.62 -5.71 -8.67
CA VAL A 63 -7.88 -4.92 -9.88
C VAL A 63 -8.85 -5.62 -10.82
N GLU A 64 -8.71 -6.92 -11.02
CA GLU A 64 -9.49 -7.69 -12.02
C GLU A 64 -10.86 -8.13 -11.50
N ASP A 65 -10.96 -8.49 -10.21
CA ASP A 65 -12.13 -9.17 -9.64
C ASP A 65 -12.92 -8.32 -8.65
N SER A 66 -12.59 -7.05 -8.47
CA SER A 66 -13.31 -6.15 -7.56
C SER A 66 -13.94 -4.95 -8.28
N VAL A 67 -14.68 -4.15 -7.51
CA VAL A 67 -15.31 -2.92 -7.99
C VAL A 67 -14.44 -1.68 -7.76
N TYR A 68 -13.26 -1.85 -7.18
CA TYR A 68 -12.40 -0.73 -6.80
C TYR A 68 -11.61 -0.21 -7.99
N GLU A 69 -11.71 1.07 -8.25
CA GLU A 69 -10.97 1.78 -9.31
C GLU A 69 -9.63 2.34 -8.80
N VAL A 70 -9.55 2.60 -7.50
CA VAL A 70 -8.35 3.14 -6.83
C VAL A 70 -7.97 2.24 -5.66
N ILE A 71 -6.70 1.89 -5.59
CA ILE A 71 -6.12 1.11 -4.50
C ILE A 71 -5.09 1.97 -3.79
N LEU A 72 -5.28 2.19 -2.49
CA LEU A 72 -4.33 2.86 -1.62
C LEU A 72 -3.51 1.82 -0.85
N LEU A 73 -2.20 1.86 -0.99
CA LEU A 73 -1.28 0.99 -0.27
C LEU A 73 -0.61 1.80 0.85
N ASP A 74 -0.98 1.50 2.10
CA ASP A 74 -0.24 1.98 3.28
C ASP A 74 0.92 1.03 3.55
N ILE A 75 2.14 1.44 3.19
CA ILE A 75 3.31 0.57 3.15
C ILE A 75 4.34 1.01 4.19
N GLY A 76 4.62 0.10 5.13
CA GLY A 76 5.76 0.24 6.04
C GLY A 76 7.07 -0.34 5.47
N GLU A 77 8.18 -0.08 6.15
CA GLU A 77 9.52 -0.53 5.72
C GLU A 77 9.73 -2.07 5.77
N SER A 78 8.80 -2.81 6.39
CA SER A 78 8.98 -4.22 6.71
C SER A 78 8.51 -5.20 5.65
N VAL A 79 7.99 -4.74 4.52
CA VAL A 79 7.47 -5.63 3.46
C VAL A 79 8.56 -6.09 2.52
N GLN A 80 8.49 -7.35 2.09
CA GLN A 80 9.35 -7.83 1.01
C GLN A 80 8.92 -7.23 -0.33
N GLY A 81 9.91 -6.80 -1.11
CA GLY A 81 9.65 -6.26 -2.43
C GLY A 81 9.11 -4.82 -2.45
N LEU A 82 9.40 -4.03 -1.40
CA LEU A 82 8.98 -2.63 -1.29
C LEU A 82 9.17 -1.84 -2.60
N LEU A 83 10.38 -1.86 -3.18
CA LEU A 83 10.66 -1.12 -4.41
C LEU A 83 9.85 -1.62 -5.60
N LYS A 84 9.55 -2.92 -5.65
CA LYS A 84 8.68 -3.49 -6.69
C LYS A 84 7.22 -3.07 -6.50
N MET A 85 6.75 -2.95 -5.25
CA MET A 85 5.42 -2.39 -4.95
C MET A 85 5.33 -0.93 -5.36
N LEU A 86 6.32 -0.13 -5.00
CA LEU A 86 6.39 1.27 -5.40
C LEU A 86 6.45 1.43 -6.93
N ASP A 87 7.13 0.51 -7.63
CA ASP A 87 7.19 0.52 -9.08
C ASP A 87 5.83 0.24 -9.75
N LEU A 88 4.98 -0.57 -9.13
CA LEU A 88 3.61 -0.80 -9.59
C LEU A 88 2.66 0.39 -9.37
N CYS A 89 2.93 1.23 -8.37
CA CYS A 89 2.06 2.37 -8.08
C CYS A 89 2.16 3.43 -9.18
N ASP A 90 1.04 4.04 -9.55
CA ASP A 90 1.02 5.18 -10.46
C ASP A 90 1.54 6.44 -9.78
N ARG A 91 1.31 6.57 -8.47
CA ARG A 91 1.75 7.69 -7.63
C ARG A 91 2.26 7.19 -6.28
N ILE A 92 3.27 7.85 -5.77
CA ILE A 92 3.86 7.58 -4.46
C ILE A 92 3.78 8.85 -3.63
N TYR A 93 3.21 8.75 -2.43
CA TYR A 93 3.12 9.85 -1.48
C TYR A 93 4.04 9.57 -0.32
N MET A 94 5.06 10.41 -0.16
CA MET A 94 6.11 10.21 0.85
C MET A 94 6.07 11.35 1.88
N PRO A 95 5.59 11.08 3.10
CA PRO A 95 5.71 12.04 4.19
C PRO A 95 7.17 12.13 4.64
N VAL A 96 7.69 13.33 4.74
CA VAL A 96 9.06 13.61 5.19
C VAL A 96 9.01 14.62 6.32
N LEU A 97 9.71 14.36 7.42
CA LEU A 97 9.86 15.31 8.51
C LEU A 97 11.06 16.23 8.26
N GLU A 98 11.04 17.42 8.87
CA GLU A 98 12.10 18.43 8.70
C GLU A 98 13.34 18.16 9.58
N ASP A 99 13.36 17.06 10.33
CA ASP A 99 14.51 16.71 11.17
C ASP A 99 15.67 16.10 10.37
N ASP A 100 16.87 16.22 10.90
CA ASP A 100 18.10 15.77 10.24
C ASP A 100 18.11 14.26 9.92
N VAL A 101 17.46 13.45 10.77
CA VAL A 101 17.39 12.00 10.58
C VAL A 101 16.51 11.65 9.38
N SER A 102 15.37 12.32 9.25
CA SER A 102 14.45 12.12 8.13
C SER A 102 15.08 12.59 6.81
N GLN A 103 15.80 13.71 6.82
CA GLN A 103 16.51 14.20 5.65
C GLN A 103 17.64 13.25 5.23
N GLU A 104 18.39 12.69 6.18
CA GLU A 104 19.42 11.70 5.89
C GLU A 104 18.83 10.39 5.33
N LYS A 105 17.71 9.91 5.85
CA LYS A 105 16.98 8.75 5.29
C LYS A 105 16.52 9.01 3.87
N LEU A 106 16.01 10.21 3.59
CA LEU A 106 15.60 10.59 2.24
C LEU A 106 16.80 10.55 1.27
N ARG A 107 17.92 11.15 1.66
CA ARG A 107 19.16 11.13 0.87
C ARG A 107 19.63 9.69 0.57
N GLN A 108 19.62 8.83 1.58
CA GLN A 108 19.98 7.42 1.42
C GLN A 108 18.99 6.68 0.48
N TYR A 109 17.72 6.98 0.55
CA TYR A 109 16.71 6.44 -0.35
C TYR A 109 16.99 6.85 -1.79
N GLU A 110 17.23 8.12 -2.07
CA GLU A 110 17.57 8.63 -3.40
C GLU A 110 18.84 7.98 -3.96
N GLU A 111 19.91 7.89 -3.17
CA GLU A 111 21.16 7.22 -3.54
C GLU A 111 20.95 5.73 -3.86
N ASN A 112 20.09 5.04 -3.10
CA ASN A 112 19.77 3.66 -3.36
C ASN A 112 18.99 3.50 -4.68
N LEU A 113 18.05 4.38 -4.98
CA LEU A 113 17.33 4.37 -6.25
C LEU A 113 18.28 4.56 -7.43
N GLN A 114 19.23 5.50 -7.34
CA GLN A 114 20.24 5.73 -8.38
C GLN A 114 21.10 4.47 -8.59
N ARG A 115 21.58 3.86 -7.50
CA ARG A 115 22.39 2.63 -7.56
C ARG A 115 21.65 1.47 -8.22
N LEU A 116 20.34 1.39 -8.02
CA LEU A 116 19.48 0.34 -8.56
C LEU A 116 18.87 0.68 -9.93
N GLN A 117 19.19 1.86 -10.49
CA GLN A 117 18.61 2.37 -11.75
C GLN A 117 17.08 2.46 -11.69
N LEU A 118 16.56 2.95 -10.57
CA LEU A 118 15.13 3.10 -10.28
C LEU A 118 14.73 4.57 -10.05
N GLU A 119 15.48 5.52 -10.63
CA GLU A 119 15.24 6.97 -10.49
C GLU A 119 13.84 7.37 -10.95
N ARG A 120 13.23 6.59 -11.85
CA ARG A 120 11.84 6.79 -12.29
C ARG A 120 10.83 6.79 -11.14
N LEU A 121 11.15 6.15 -10.00
CA LEU A 121 10.29 6.17 -8.82
C LEU A 121 10.19 7.59 -8.23
N MET A 122 11.25 8.38 -8.33
CA MET A 122 11.25 9.78 -7.87
C MET A 122 10.34 10.66 -8.73
N GLU A 123 10.24 10.39 -10.03
CA GLU A 123 9.38 11.16 -10.96
C GLU A 123 7.89 11.08 -10.61
N LYS A 124 7.47 9.98 -9.96
CA LYS A 124 6.09 9.77 -9.50
C LYS A 124 5.92 9.90 -7.98
N THR A 125 6.95 10.40 -7.28
CA THR A 125 6.94 10.61 -5.83
C THR A 125 6.61 12.06 -5.50
N TYR A 126 5.58 12.23 -4.68
CA TYR A 126 5.14 13.51 -4.13
C TYR A 126 5.52 13.56 -2.66
N MET A 127 6.41 14.48 -2.30
CA MET A 127 6.88 14.66 -0.92
C MET A 127 6.00 15.64 -0.18
N PHE A 128 5.69 15.31 1.08
CA PHE A 128 4.98 16.17 2.01
C PHE A 128 5.85 16.47 3.20
N ILE A 129 6.09 17.74 3.48
CA ILE A 129 6.97 18.21 4.54
C ILE A 129 6.13 18.74 5.70
N GLY A 130 6.34 18.15 6.90
CA GLY A 130 5.63 18.51 8.13
C GLY A 130 4.28 17.82 8.34
N LEU A 131 3.96 17.54 9.60
CA LEU A 131 2.78 16.74 9.99
C LEU A 131 1.46 17.38 9.55
N GLN A 132 1.32 18.71 9.65
CA GLN A 132 0.10 19.42 9.29
C GLN A 132 -0.19 19.35 7.78
N ASP A 133 0.87 19.42 6.97
CA ASP A 133 0.74 19.34 5.51
C ASP A 133 0.39 17.91 5.05
N ILE A 134 0.94 16.91 5.73
CA ILE A 134 0.64 15.49 5.49
C ILE A 134 -0.85 15.23 5.71
N GLU A 135 -1.40 15.61 6.86
CA GLU A 135 -2.80 15.35 7.18
C GLU A 135 -3.76 16.05 6.19
N ASN A 136 -3.51 17.32 5.90
CA ASN A 136 -4.34 18.08 4.98
C ASN A 136 -4.30 17.51 3.55
N LYS A 137 -3.12 17.16 3.07
CA LYS A 137 -2.95 16.59 1.72
C LYS A 137 -3.47 15.18 1.61
N MET A 138 -3.31 14.33 2.63
CA MET A 138 -3.92 13.00 2.64
C MET A 138 -5.44 13.08 2.56
N ARG A 139 -6.06 14.01 3.31
CA ARG A 139 -7.51 14.24 3.23
C ARG A 139 -7.93 14.75 1.85
N GLN A 140 -7.14 15.61 1.23
CA GLN A 140 -7.41 16.14 -0.11
C GLN A 140 -7.29 15.05 -1.17
N LEU A 141 -6.26 14.22 -1.11
CA LEU A 141 -6.04 13.12 -2.05
C LEU A 141 -7.18 12.09 -2.02
N VAL A 142 -7.61 11.69 -0.82
CA VAL A 142 -8.77 10.79 -0.70
C VAL A 142 -10.00 11.39 -1.36
N LYS A 143 -10.22 12.70 -1.27
CA LYS A 143 -11.35 13.37 -1.93
C LYS A 143 -11.18 13.50 -3.44
N GLU A 144 -9.98 13.78 -3.93
CA GLU A 144 -9.74 14.03 -5.36
C GLU A 144 -9.62 12.74 -6.18
N GLU A 145 -9.14 11.66 -5.57
CA GLU A 145 -8.96 10.37 -6.25
C GLU A 145 -10.17 9.43 -6.12
N VAL A 146 -11.05 9.67 -5.14
CA VAL A 146 -12.26 8.86 -4.90
C VAL A 146 -13.53 9.52 -5.47
N LEU A 147 -13.45 10.76 -5.89
CA LEU A 147 -14.52 11.49 -6.59
C LEU A 147 -14.20 11.63 -8.07
#